data_5c5a04bb95aa64365e221137c51d8698
#
_entry.id   5c5a04bb95aa64365e221137c51d8698
#
_cell.length_a   1.000
_cell.length_b   1.000
_cell.length_c   1.000
_cell.angle_alpha   90.00
_cell.angle_beta   90.00
_cell.angle_gamma   90.00
#
_symmetry.space_group_name_H-M   'P 1'
#
loop_
_entity.id
_entity.type
_entity.pdbx_description
1 polymer ?
#
loop_
_entity_poly.entity_id
_entity_poly.type
_entity_poly.pdbx_seq_one_letter_code
_entity_poly.pdbx_strand_id
1 'polypeptide(L)'
;VFCLDERSDASLPAVRAEEERIIEAAPLFGQWMAYGAVTCAPWPVPAVRDRAPIVAEGSADILVIGTTRDPATPYEWAVTLAGTLDRGHLVSYDGDGHTGYNKGSECVDVVVESFFIDGAVPDGDPRC
;
A
#
# COMPACT_ATOMS: atom_id res chain seq x y z
N VAL A 1 -10.55 -12.22 -6.53
CA VAL A 1 -9.62 -11.80 -5.51
C VAL A 1 -9.97 -10.41 -5.10
N PHE A 2 -9.60 -9.32 -5.83
CA PHE A 2 -9.86 -7.94 -5.41
C PHE A 2 -11.31 -7.68 -4.93
N CYS A 3 -12.32 -8.12 -5.70
CA CYS A 3 -13.73 -7.95 -5.33
C CYS A 3 -14.18 -8.81 -4.15
N LEU A 4 -13.38 -9.77 -3.69
CA LEU A 4 -13.64 -10.60 -2.51
C LEU A 4 -12.98 -10.04 -1.25
N ASP A 5 -11.93 -9.24 -1.41
CA ASP A 5 -11.12 -8.75 -0.30
C ASP A 5 -11.78 -7.55 0.40
N GLU A 6 -12.62 -6.80 -0.34
CA GLU A 6 -13.27 -5.60 0.18
C GLU A 6 -14.78 -5.59 -0.10
N ARG A 7 -15.53 -5.29 0.97
CA ARG A 7 -16.94 -4.90 0.82
C ARG A 7 -16.98 -3.45 0.35
N SER A 8 -17.20 -3.24 -0.93
CA SER A 8 -17.44 -1.92 -1.50
C SER A 8 -18.80 -1.89 -2.18
N ASP A 9 -19.49 -0.77 -2.10
CA ASP A 9 -20.65 -0.55 -2.93
C ASP A 9 -20.17 -0.17 -4.35
N ALA A 10 -20.15 -1.18 -5.22
CA ALA A 10 -19.76 -1.02 -6.63
C ALA A 10 -20.95 -0.59 -7.53
N SER A 11 -22.07 -0.20 -6.94
CA SER A 11 -23.22 0.29 -7.69
C SER A 11 -22.91 1.61 -8.40
N LEU A 12 -23.49 1.83 -9.56
CA LEU A 12 -23.31 3.09 -10.30
C LEU A 12 -23.65 4.34 -9.49
N PRO A 13 -24.73 4.36 -8.67
CA PRO A 13 -24.99 5.52 -7.81
C PRO A 13 -23.87 5.81 -6.82
N ALA A 14 -23.32 4.79 -6.17
CA ALA A 14 -22.22 4.97 -5.21
C ALA A 14 -20.94 5.46 -5.89
N VAL A 15 -20.59 4.88 -7.04
CA VAL A 15 -19.42 5.28 -7.82
C VAL A 15 -19.56 6.73 -8.31
N ARG A 16 -20.74 7.15 -8.76
CA ARG A 16 -20.99 8.53 -9.19
C ARG A 16 -20.90 9.53 -8.03
N ALA A 17 -21.29 9.13 -6.83
CA ALA A 17 -21.17 9.99 -5.66
C ALA A 17 -19.69 10.30 -5.29
N GLU A 18 -18.76 9.40 -5.62
CA GLU A 18 -17.33 9.57 -5.40
C GLU A 18 -16.60 10.26 -6.58
N GLU A 19 -17.23 10.30 -7.76
CA GLU A 19 -16.60 10.79 -8.98
C GLU A 19 -16.08 12.22 -8.86
N GLU A 20 -16.88 13.14 -8.34
CA GLU A 20 -16.48 14.55 -8.18
C GLU A 20 -15.24 14.67 -7.31
N ARG A 21 -15.18 13.95 -6.20
CA ARG A 21 -14.05 13.94 -5.27
C ARG A 21 -12.79 13.39 -5.92
N ILE A 22 -12.93 12.33 -6.72
CA ILE A 22 -11.80 11.71 -7.44
C ILE A 22 -11.28 12.64 -8.53
N ILE A 23 -12.17 13.32 -9.27
CA ILE A 23 -11.80 14.29 -10.31
C ILE A 23 -11.12 15.51 -9.68
N GLU A 24 -11.62 15.99 -8.54
CA GLU A 24 -10.99 17.10 -7.81
C GLU A 24 -9.57 16.75 -7.36
N ALA A 25 -9.38 15.54 -6.83
CA ALA A 25 -8.06 15.07 -6.39
C ALA A 25 -7.09 14.79 -7.55
N ALA A 26 -7.59 14.38 -8.70
CA ALA A 26 -6.81 14.00 -9.88
C ALA A 26 -7.44 14.51 -11.18
N PRO A 27 -7.34 15.81 -11.50
CA PRO A 27 -8.08 16.42 -12.61
C PRO A 27 -7.81 15.83 -13.99
N LEU A 28 -6.61 15.27 -14.21
CA LEU A 28 -6.24 14.68 -15.51
C LEU A 28 -6.73 13.24 -15.66
N PHE A 29 -6.67 12.45 -14.60
CA PHE A 29 -6.91 11.01 -14.66
C PHE A 29 -8.15 10.56 -13.90
N GLY A 30 -8.67 11.40 -12.99
CA GLY A 30 -9.79 11.05 -12.10
C GLY A 30 -11.02 10.58 -12.85
N GLN A 31 -11.37 11.23 -13.96
CA GLN A 31 -12.51 10.83 -14.80
C GLN A 31 -12.41 9.38 -15.33
N TRP A 32 -11.19 8.88 -15.56
CA TRP A 32 -10.96 7.53 -16.04
C TRP A 32 -10.88 6.49 -14.91
N MET A 33 -10.44 6.93 -13.74
CA MET A 33 -10.21 6.06 -12.58
C MET A 33 -11.42 5.94 -11.66
N ALA A 34 -12.32 6.92 -11.69
CA ALA A 34 -13.51 6.97 -10.83
C ALA A 34 -14.39 5.72 -10.92
N TYR A 35 -14.43 5.07 -12.07
CA TYR A 35 -15.29 3.91 -12.34
C TYR A 35 -14.62 2.55 -12.13
N GLY A 36 -13.41 2.50 -11.59
CA GLY A 36 -12.68 1.25 -11.36
C GLY A 36 -13.46 0.23 -10.51
N ALA A 37 -14.19 0.70 -9.50
CA ALA A 37 -14.98 -0.15 -8.62
C ALA A 37 -16.14 -0.87 -9.32
N VAL A 38 -16.65 -0.34 -10.45
CA VAL A 38 -17.77 -0.95 -11.22
C VAL A 38 -17.43 -2.35 -11.71
N THR A 39 -16.15 -2.67 -11.89
CA THR A 39 -15.70 -4.01 -12.27
C THR A 39 -16.13 -5.09 -11.27
N CYS A 40 -16.40 -4.73 -10.02
CA CYS A 40 -16.89 -5.65 -9.00
C CYS A 40 -18.42 -5.78 -8.95
N ALA A 41 -19.17 -4.90 -9.62
CA ALA A 41 -20.63 -4.94 -9.59
C ALA A 41 -21.23 -6.27 -10.09
N PRO A 42 -20.76 -6.87 -11.22
CA PRO A 42 -21.26 -8.15 -11.69
C PRO A 42 -20.66 -9.37 -10.95
N TRP A 43 -19.80 -9.18 -9.95
CA TRP A 43 -19.16 -10.28 -9.25
C TRP A 43 -20.19 -11.07 -8.43
N PRO A 44 -20.35 -12.39 -8.68
CA PRO A 44 -21.48 -13.15 -8.14
C PRO A 44 -21.31 -13.54 -6.67
N VAL A 45 -20.11 -13.39 -6.11
CA VAL A 45 -19.80 -13.80 -4.74
C VAL A 45 -19.52 -12.54 -3.90
N PRO A 46 -20.26 -12.32 -2.81
CA PRO A 46 -20.02 -11.17 -1.94
C PRO A 46 -18.68 -11.30 -1.20
N ALA A 47 -18.04 -10.18 -0.93
CA ALA A 47 -16.90 -10.13 -0.02
C ALA A 47 -17.34 -10.56 1.38
N VAL A 48 -16.62 -11.49 1.97
CA VAL A 48 -16.93 -12.05 3.30
C VAL A 48 -16.09 -11.44 4.41
N ARG A 49 -15.01 -10.75 4.06
CA ARG A 49 -14.07 -10.17 5.01
C ARG A 49 -14.45 -8.75 5.37
N ASP A 50 -14.51 -8.46 6.66
CA ASP A 50 -14.57 -7.09 7.14
C ASP A 50 -13.16 -6.49 7.16
N ARG A 51 -13.02 -5.21 6.85
CA ARG A 51 -11.75 -4.50 6.97
C ARG A 51 -11.37 -4.44 8.46
N ALA A 52 -10.28 -5.08 8.79
CA ALA A 52 -9.63 -4.97 10.09
C ALA A 52 -8.14 -4.70 9.88
N PRO A 53 -7.50 -3.94 10.76
CA PRO A 53 -6.06 -3.77 10.73
C PRO A 53 -5.35 -5.13 10.76
N ILE A 54 -4.36 -5.32 9.91
CA ILE A 54 -3.55 -6.54 9.91
C ILE A 54 -2.37 -6.31 10.84
N VAL A 55 -2.52 -6.71 12.09
CA VAL A 55 -1.50 -6.55 13.14
C VAL A 55 -0.41 -7.61 13.00
N ALA A 56 -0.74 -8.79 12.48
CA ALA A 56 0.16 -9.93 12.31
C ALA A 56 0.84 -10.37 13.64
N GLU A 57 0.08 -10.43 14.73
CA GLU A 57 0.58 -10.86 16.04
C GLU A 57 1.33 -12.19 15.97
N GLY A 58 2.49 -12.26 16.62
CA GLY A 58 3.35 -13.45 16.65
C GLY A 58 4.12 -13.73 15.36
N SER A 59 4.09 -12.83 14.37
CA SER A 59 4.94 -12.95 13.19
C SER A 59 6.42 -12.72 13.56
N ALA A 60 7.31 -13.13 12.67
CA ALA A 60 8.69 -12.61 12.66
C ALA A 60 8.67 -11.12 12.30
N ASP A 61 9.84 -10.47 12.40
CA ASP A 61 10.00 -9.09 11.97
C ASP A 61 9.64 -8.94 10.48
N ILE A 62 8.96 -7.85 10.16
CA ILE A 62 8.51 -7.54 8.80
C ILE A 62 9.10 -6.21 8.38
N LEU A 63 9.94 -6.24 7.35
CA LEU A 63 10.51 -5.03 6.78
C LEU A 63 9.53 -4.42 5.76
N VAL A 64 9.18 -3.16 5.94
CA VAL A 64 8.30 -2.41 5.06
C VAL A 64 9.10 -1.28 4.41
N ILE A 65 9.21 -1.30 3.08
CA ILE A 65 9.94 -0.27 2.35
C ILE A 65 8.95 0.68 1.69
N GLY A 66 9.05 1.97 2.00
CA GLY A 66 8.23 3.02 1.42
C GLY A 66 9.08 3.98 0.57
N THR A 67 8.69 4.17 -0.68
CA THR A 67 9.29 5.18 -1.57
C THR A 67 8.49 6.47 -1.51
N THR A 68 9.14 7.60 -1.24
CA THR A 68 8.46 8.87 -0.94
C THR A 68 7.63 9.42 -2.09
N ARG A 69 8.02 9.15 -3.33
CA ARG A 69 7.30 9.59 -4.53
C ARG A 69 6.88 8.38 -5.38
N ASP A 70 6.26 7.40 -4.72
CA ASP A 70 5.69 6.23 -5.39
C ASP A 70 4.32 6.57 -5.99
N PRO A 71 4.15 6.47 -7.31
CA PRO A 71 2.88 6.79 -7.96
C PRO A 71 1.82 5.69 -7.86
N ALA A 72 2.20 4.48 -7.45
CA ALA A 72 1.31 3.32 -7.40
C ALA A 72 0.89 2.97 -5.96
N THR A 73 1.82 3.04 -5.02
CA THR A 73 1.58 2.78 -3.59
C THR A 73 2.07 3.97 -2.77
N PRO A 74 1.20 4.93 -2.45
CA PRO A 74 1.56 6.11 -1.68
C PRO A 74 2.37 5.80 -0.43
N TYR A 75 3.41 6.58 -0.16
CA TYR A 75 4.34 6.39 0.95
C TYR A 75 3.63 6.26 2.31
N GLU A 76 2.54 7.00 2.51
CA GLU A 76 1.74 6.97 3.73
C GLU A 76 1.14 5.59 4.02
N TRP A 77 0.95 4.77 2.98
CA TRP A 77 0.49 3.38 3.17
C TRP A 77 1.58 2.51 3.78
N ALA A 78 2.83 2.71 3.40
CA ALA A 78 3.97 2.01 4.00
C ALA A 78 4.15 2.41 5.48
N VAL A 79 4.05 3.72 5.77
CA VAL A 79 4.10 4.24 7.14
C VAL A 79 2.98 3.64 8.00
N THR A 80 1.75 3.65 7.48
CA THR A 80 0.59 3.09 8.18
C THR A 80 0.74 1.58 8.40
N LEU A 81 1.20 0.85 7.38
CA LEU A 81 1.39 -0.60 7.47
C LEU A 81 2.45 -0.94 8.52
N ALA A 82 3.62 -0.31 8.45
CA ALA A 82 4.69 -0.55 9.41
C ALA A 82 4.25 -0.26 10.86
N GLY A 83 3.50 0.85 11.06
CA GLY A 83 2.97 1.20 12.38
C GLY A 83 1.79 0.33 12.86
N THR A 84 1.13 -0.42 11.96
CA THR A 84 0.02 -1.31 12.30
C THR A 84 0.51 -2.72 12.66
N LEU A 85 1.56 -3.18 12.01
CA LEU A 85 2.16 -4.48 12.27
C LEU A 85 2.78 -4.54 13.66
N ASP A 86 2.59 -5.65 14.39
CA ASP A 86 3.17 -5.91 15.71
C ASP A 86 4.71 -5.80 15.70
N ARG A 87 5.33 -6.27 14.61
CA ARG A 87 6.78 -6.26 14.39
C ARG A 87 7.13 -5.66 13.02
N GLY A 88 6.53 -4.50 12.70
CA GLY A 88 6.79 -3.78 11.45
C GLY A 88 7.96 -2.82 11.59
N HIS A 89 8.87 -2.79 10.61
CA HIS A 89 10.03 -1.91 10.54
C HIS A 89 10.02 -1.15 9.24
N LEU A 90 9.90 0.18 9.32
CA LEU A 90 9.87 1.05 8.14
C LEU A 90 11.29 1.37 7.65
N VAL A 91 11.48 1.27 6.35
CA VAL A 91 12.62 1.85 5.64
C VAL A 91 12.11 2.85 4.63
N SER A 92 12.49 4.10 4.77
CA SER A 92 12.07 5.18 3.89
C SER A 92 13.11 5.39 2.79
N TYR A 93 12.70 5.25 1.54
CA TYR A 93 13.51 5.63 0.38
C TYR A 93 13.07 6.99 -0.15
N ASP A 94 13.97 7.99 -0.09
CA ASP A 94 13.70 9.29 -0.70
C ASP A 94 14.01 9.24 -2.20
N GLY A 95 13.05 8.75 -2.96
CA GLY A 95 13.23 8.48 -4.38
C GLY A 95 11.93 8.56 -5.17
N ASP A 96 12.08 8.39 -6.48
CA ASP A 96 11.00 8.37 -7.45
C ASP A 96 10.76 6.96 -7.96
N GLY A 97 9.49 6.64 -8.23
CA GLY A 97 9.08 5.38 -8.85
C GLY A 97 8.52 4.37 -7.87
N HIS A 98 8.17 3.19 -8.40
CA HIS A 98 7.50 2.16 -7.64
C HIS A 98 8.51 1.15 -7.08
N THR A 99 8.39 0.86 -5.78
CA THR A 99 9.29 0.00 -4.97
C THR A 99 10.67 0.63 -4.69
N GLY A 100 11.39 0.17 -3.65
CA GLY A 100 12.66 0.76 -3.23
C GLY A 100 13.87 -0.16 -3.39
N TYR A 101 13.73 -1.48 -3.19
CA TYR A 101 14.84 -2.42 -3.27
C TYR A 101 15.35 -2.57 -4.72
N ASN A 102 16.67 -2.52 -4.88
CA ASN A 102 17.35 -2.60 -6.18
C ASN A 102 16.91 -1.51 -7.16
N LYS A 103 16.71 -0.30 -6.65
CA LYS A 103 16.31 0.90 -7.41
C LYS A 103 17.35 2.01 -7.37
N GLY A 104 18.62 1.66 -7.06
CA GLY A 104 19.74 2.57 -7.08
C GLY A 104 20.07 3.25 -5.76
N SER A 105 19.45 2.83 -4.66
CA SER A 105 19.83 3.25 -3.30
C SER A 105 20.62 2.13 -2.63
N GLU A 106 21.94 2.28 -2.54
CA GLU A 106 22.81 1.36 -1.79
C GLU A 106 22.36 1.24 -0.33
N CYS A 107 21.86 2.33 0.26
CA CYS A 107 21.36 2.37 1.63
C CYS A 107 20.17 1.41 1.81
N VAL A 108 19.17 1.46 0.92
CA VAL A 108 18.04 0.52 0.96
C VAL A 108 18.50 -0.91 0.75
N ASP A 109 19.37 -1.12 -0.24
CA ASP A 109 19.83 -2.45 -0.63
C ASP A 109 20.60 -3.12 0.51
N VAL A 110 21.50 -2.39 1.19
CA VAL A 110 22.23 -2.89 2.36
C VAL A 110 21.29 -3.28 3.51
N VAL A 111 20.28 -2.45 3.81
CA VAL A 111 19.31 -2.77 4.88
C VAL A 111 18.52 -4.04 4.55
N VAL A 112 18.03 -4.15 3.31
CA VAL A 112 17.26 -5.31 2.88
C VAL A 112 18.10 -6.58 2.87
N GLU A 113 19.31 -6.52 2.35
CA GLU A 113 20.21 -7.67 2.28
C GLU A 113 20.65 -8.13 3.66
N SER A 114 21.00 -7.21 4.57
CA SER A 114 21.34 -7.54 5.96
C SER A 114 20.15 -8.18 6.69
N PHE A 115 18.94 -7.69 6.43
CA PHE A 115 17.74 -8.31 7.00
C PHE A 115 17.55 -9.76 6.54
N PHE A 116 17.72 -10.04 5.24
CA PHE A 116 17.52 -11.40 4.73
C PHE A 116 18.69 -12.34 4.98
N ILE A 117 19.93 -11.85 4.99
CA ILE A 117 21.12 -12.68 5.12
C ILE A 117 21.48 -12.91 6.59
N ASP A 118 21.44 -11.82 7.38
CA ASP A 118 21.92 -11.82 8.76
C ASP A 118 20.80 -11.79 9.79
N GLY A 119 19.54 -11.59 9.38
CA GLY A 119 18.42 -11.36 10.27
C GLY A 119 18.50 -10.03 11.00
N ALA A 120 19.26 -9.08 10.47
CA ALA A 120 19.47 -7.79 11.08
C ALA A 120 18.25 -6.88 10.91
N VAL A 121 17.62 -6.52 12.01
CA VAL A 121 16.52 -5.56 12.04
C VAL A 121 17.10 -4.16 12.14
N PRO A 122 16.68 -3.19 11.31
CA PRO A 122 17.20 -1.83 11.40
C PRO A 122 16.80 -1.14 12.70
N ASP A 123 17.69 -0.34 13.25
CA ASP A 123 17.40 0.52 14.40
C ASP A 123 16.56 1.73 13.94
N GLY A 124 15.33 1.83 14.46
CA GLY A 124 14.39 2.89 14.10
C GLY A 124 13.92 2.81 12.63
N ASP A 125 13.64 3.97 12.04
CA ASP A 125 13.13 4.11 10.67
C ASP A 125 14.20 4.77 9.79
N PRO A 126 15.15 4.01 9.22
CA PRO A 126 16.22 4.58 8.40
C PRO A 126 15.64 5.30 7.16
N ARG A 127 16.24 6.45 6.87
CA ARG A 127 15.91 7.25 5.68
C ARG A 127 17.07 7.17 4.69
N CYS A 128 16.78 6.60 3.57
CA CYS A 128 17.66 6.39 2.45
C CYS A 128 17.24 7.29 1.28
#